data_e001965ab29d23e5ef3ef34651e5405f
#
_entry.id   e001965ab29d23e5ef3ef34651e5405f
#
_cell.length_a   1.000
_cell.length_b   1.000
_cell.length_c   1.000
_cell.angle_alpha   90.00
_cell.angle_beta   90.00
_cell.angle_gamma   90.00
#
_symmetry.space_group_name_H-M   'P 1'
#
loop_
_entity.id
_entity.type
_entity.pdbx_description
1 polymer ?
#
loop_
_entity_poly.entity_id
_entity_poly.type
_entity_poly.pdbx_seq_one_letter_code
_entity_poly.pdbx_strand_id
1 'polypeptide(L)'
;LKNINKKHLKTFHILCKMSDNFILTKCKQGKILALSSCFFLIPSIYAYYNRLYFFSMLLIATSFISANFWRYAIHSWRRDLDLFFAKVSFVIFLSNAIYYLRYPPYVITGYSGLIVLLYFYYLSDKYLKEHNTVWCKYHFLFHVLLTYEQFIIIDSILKY
;
A
#
# COMPACT_ATOMS: atom_id res chain seq x y z
N LEU A 1 -13.20 -47.65 3.96
CA LEU A 1 -12.23 -46.71 3.35
C LEU A 1 -12.91 -45.53 2.60
N LYS A 2 -14.04 -45.71 1.88
CA LYS A 2 -14.76 -44.65 1.16
C LYS A 2 -15.38 -43.56 2.07
N ASN A 3 -15.73 -43.88 3.32
CA ASN A 3 -16.40 -42.94 4.24
C ASN A 3 -15.40 -41.97 4.95
N ILE A 4 -14.16 -42.42 5.12
CA ILE A 4 -13.11 -41.56 5.75
C ILE A 4 -12.74 -40.40 4.81
N ASN A 5 -12.67 -40.66 3.50
CA ASN A 5 -12.33 -39.63 2.50
C ASN A 5 -13.41 -38.56 2.37
N LYS A 6 -14.70 -38.89 2.51
CA LYS A 6 -15.79 -37.88 2.46
C LYS A 6 -15.79 -36.92 3.67
N LYS A 7 -15.40 -37.41 4.84
CA LYS A 7 -15.35 -36.61 6.06
C LYS A 7 -14.19 -35.62 6.01
N HIS A 8 -13.02 -36.05 5.54
CA HIS A 8 -11.86 -35.17 5.32
C HIS A 8 -12.10 -34.10 4.23
N LEU A 9 -12.79 -34.47 3.15
CA LEU A 9 -13.16 -33.54 2.09
C LEU A 9 -14.15 -32.49 2.59
N LYS A 10 -15.15 -32.86 3.40
CA LYS A 10 -16.09 -31.91 4.02
C LYS A 10 -15.41 -30.99 5.02
N THR A 11 -14.51 -31.52 5.86
CA THR A 11 -13.74 -30.69 6.82
C THR A 11 -12.81 -29.73 6.09
N PHE A 12 -12.15 -30.16 5.01
CA PHE A 12 -11.34 -29.31 4.15
C PHE A 12 -12.16 -28.21 3.45
N HIS A 13 -13.37 -28.55 2.98
CA HIS A 13 -14.30 -27.59 2.37
C HIS A 13 -14.83 -26.56 3.38
N ILE A 14 -15.08 -26.99 4.63
CA ILE A 14 -15.50 -26.09 5.72
C ILE A 14 -14.34 -25.18 6.15
N LEU A 15 -13.12 -25.71 6.25
CA LEU A 15 -11.91 -24.92 6.53
C LEU A 15 -11.60 -23.93 5.41
N CYS A 16 -11.75 -24.32 4.13
CA CYS A 16 -11.66 -23.38 3.00
C CYS A 16 -12.73 -22.30 3.08
N LYS A 17 -13.98 -22.65 3.38
CA LYS A 17 -15.09 -21.70 3.45
C LYS A 17 -14.98 -20.74 4.66
N MET A 18 -14.43 -21.21 5.80
CA MET A 18 -14.07 -20.34 6.93
C MET A 18 -12.86 -19.46 6.62
N SER A 19 -11.90 -19.94 5.81
CA SER A 19 -10.73 -19.19 5.35
C SER A 19 -11.13 -18.08 4.36
N ASP A 20 -12.13 -18.29 3.49
CA ASP A 20 -12.57 -17.31 2.50
C ASP A 20 -13.12 -16.02 3.14
N ASN A 21 -13.69 -16.09 4.34
CA ASN A 21 -14.16 -14.90 5.08
C ASN A 21 -13.01 -14.08 5.71
N PHE A 22 -11.80 -14.64 5.81
CA PHE A 22 -10.62 -13.97 6.35
C PHE A 22 -9.62 -13.51 5.27
N ILE A 23 -9.75 -14.00 4.04
CA ILE A 23 -8.84 -13.67 2.94
C ILE A 23 -9.37 -12.43 2.22
N LEU A 24 -8.62 -11.32 2.28
CA LEU A 24 -8.96 -10.06 1.61
C LEU A 24 -8.76 -10.12 0.10
N THR A 25 -7.83 -10.97 -0.38
CA THR A 25 -7.48 -11.02 -1.82
C THR A 25 -7.22 -12.44 -2.30
N LYS A 26 -7.49 -12.68 -3.58
CA LYS A 26 -6.99 -13.87 -4.28
C LYS A 26 -5.45 -13.81 -4.37
N CYS A 27 -4.78 -14.95 -4.31
CA CYS A 27 -3.32 -15.06 -4.29
C CYS A 27 -2.61 -14.26 -5.41
N LYS A 28 -3.17 -14.18 -6.62
CA LYS A 28 -2.60 -13.37 -7.72
C LYS A 28 -2.63 -11.86 -7.43
N GLN A 29 -3.73 -11.37 -6.85
CA GLN A 29 -3.90 -9.94 -6.52
C GLN A 29 -2.95 -9.54 -5.38
N GLY A 30 -2.83 -10.37 -4.35
CA GLY A 30 -1.89 -10.14 -3.25
C GLY A 30 -0.44 -10.05 -3.73
N LYS A 31 -0.03 -10.90 -4.68
CA LYS A 31 1.33 -10.82 -5.27
C LYS A 31 1.58 -9.51 -6.02
N ILE A 32 0.59 -9.01 -6.78
CA ILE A 32 0.70 -7.74 -7.50
C ILE A 32 0.84 -6.58 -6.51
N LEU A 33 0.05 -6.58 -5.43
CA LEU A 33 0.11 -5.53 -4.41
C LEU A 33 1.38 -5.61 -3.57
N ALA A 34 1.87 -6.81 -3.25
CA ALA A 34 3.17 -6.98 -2.61
C ALA A 34 4.31 -6.44 -3.49
N LEU A 35 4.25 -6.69 -4.81
CA LEU A 35 5.23 -6.14 -5.75
C LEU A 35 5.13 -4.61 -5.85
N SER A 36 3.91 -4.04 -5.89
CA SER A 36 3.74 -2.58 -5.94
C SER A 36 4.21 -1.88 -4.67
N SER A 37 4.18 -2.55 -3.51
CA SER A 37 4.77 -2.03 -2.28
C SER A 37 6.29 -1.83 -2.38
N CYS A 38 6.97 -2.59 -3.26
CA CYS A 38 8.40 -2.40 -3.52
C CYS A 38 8.72 -1.08 -4.25
N PHE A 39 7.73 -0.41 -4.85
CA PHE A 39 7.95 0.89 -5.50
C PHE A 39 8.38 1.97 -4.51
N PHE A 40 8.00 1.87 -3.23
CA PHE A 40 8.47 2.78 -2.19
C PHE A 40 9.99 2.74 -1.96
N LEU A 41 10.68 1.69 -2.43
CA LEU A 41 12.14 1.65 -2.40
C LEU A 41 12.77 2.65 -3.37
N ILE A 42 12.08 3.08 -4.43
CA ILE A 42 12.60 4.05 -5.40
C ILE A 42 12.88 5.40 -4.72
N PRO A 43 11.88 6.09 -4.13
CA PRO A 43 12.13 7.32 -3.39
C PRO A 43 12.99 7.10 -2.13
N SER A 44 12.97 5.89 -1.55
CA SER A 44 13.86 5.56 -0.43
C SER A 44 15.33 5.60 -0.81
N ILE A 45 15.70 4.97 -1.94
CA ILE A 45 17.06 4.98 -2.45
C ILE A 45 17.49 6.43 -2.78
N TYR A 46 16.60 7.21 -3.40
CA TYR A 46 16.86 8.62 -3.69
C TYR A 46 17.10 9.43 -2.42
N ALA A 47 16.27 9.25 -1.39
CA ALA A 47 16.44 9.89 -0.08
C ALA A 47 17.77 9.50 0.58
N TYR A 48 18.16 8.21 0.50
CA TYR A 48 19.42 7.72 1.06
C TYR A 48 20.64 8.37 0.44
N TYR A 49 20.71 8.44 -0.88
CA TYR A 49 21.81 9.08 -1.60
C TYR A 49 21.94 10.57 -1.28
N ASN A 50 20.82 11.22 -0.98
CA ASN A 50 20.77 12.63 -0.59
C ASN A 50 20.85 12.85 0.93
N ARG A 51 21.27 11.85 1.70
CA ARG A 51 21.48 11.89 3.16
C ARG A 51 20.21 12.18 3.99
N LEU A 52 19.04 12.02 3.40
CA LEU A 52 17.75 12.09 4.08
C LEU A 52 17.39 10.74 4.70
N TYR A 53 18.24 10.26 5.60
CA TYR A 53 18.19 8.90 6.16
C TYR A 53 16.86 8.58 6.84
N PHE A 54 16.25 9.56 7.52
CA PHE A 54 14.96 9.37 8.17
C PHE A 54 13.86 8.96 7.15
N PHE A 55 13.75 9.69 6.04
CA PHE A 55 12.78 9.38 4.98
C PHE A 55 13.10 8.04 4.31
N SER A 56 14.36 7.77 4.07
CA SER A 56 14.79 6.49 3.51
C SER A 56 14.36 5.32 4.40
N MET A 57 14.66 5.37 5.70
CA MET A 57 14.29 4.31 6.64
C MET A 57 12.76 4.16 6.77
N LEU A 58 12.02 5.27 6.82
CA LEU A 58 10.56 5.26 6.88
C LEU A 58 9.97 4.54 5.65
N LEU A 59 10.47 4.84 4.46
CA LEU A 59 10.00 4.24 3.21
C LEU A 59 10.39 2.76 3.08
N ILE A 60 11.59 2.38 3.54
CA ILE A 60 12.00 0.97 3.62
C ILE A 60 11.05 0.21 4.55
N ALA A 61 10.83 0.72 5.75
CA ALA A 61 9.93 0.08 6.71
C ALA A 61 8.51 -0.06 6.16
N THR A 62 7.95 1.01 5.56
CA THR A 62 6.63 0.98 4.92
C THR A 62 6.56 -0.04 3.81
N SER A 63 7.59 -0.11 2.94
CA SER A 63 7.69 -1.08 1.85
C SER A 63 7.64 -2.53 2.36
N PHE A 64 8.50 -2.86 3.34
CA PHE A 64 8.56 -4.22 3.90
C PHE A 64 7.29 -4.62 4.63
N ILE A 65 6.73 -3.74 5.43
CA ILE A 65 5.50 -4.01 6.20
C ILE A 65 4.33 -4.22 5.24
N SER A 66 4.18 -3.35 4.24
CA SER A 66 3.12 -3.46 3.24
C SER A 66 3.28 -4.72 2.39
N ALA A 67 4.48 -5.01 1.87
CA ALA A 67 4.75 -6.23 1.12
C ALA A 67 4.47 -7.50 1.95
N ASN A 68 4.84 -7.51 3.24
CA ASN A 68 4.59 -8.63 4.15
C ASN A 68 3.09 -8.82 4.42
N PHE A 69 2.32 -7.74 4.52
CA PHE A 69 0.86 -7.84 4.64
C PHE A 69 0.25 -8.41 3.35
N TRP A 70 0.54 -7.81 2.18
CA TRP A 70 -0.05 -8.20 0.90
C TRP A 70 0.33 -9.61 0.46
N ARG A 71 1.45 -10.16 0.94
CA ARG A 71 1.86 -11.54 0.66
C ARG A 71 0.81 -12.56 1.10
N TYR A 72 0.08 -12.31 2.20
CA TYR A 72 -0.94 -13.21 2.74
C TYR A 72 -2.32 -12.57 2.83
N ALA A 73 -2.42 -11.26 2.82
CA ALA A 73 -3.62 -10.40 2.78
C ALA A 73 -4.84 -10.95 3.56
N ILE A 74 -4.61 -11.30 4.82
CA ILE A 74 -5.64 -11.77 5.76
C ILE A 74 -5.92 -10.70 6.82
N HIS A 75 -7.11 -10.71 7.40
CA HIS A 75 -7.42 -9.90 8.58
C HIS A 75 -6.57 -10.36 9.77
N SER A 76 -5.51 -9.64 10.08
CA SER A 76 -4.54 -9.98 11.13
C SER A 76 -3.83 -8.72 11.62
N TRP A 77 -3.06 -8.85 12.71
CA TRP A 77 -2.19 -7.78 13.23
C TRP A 77 -1.25 -7.16 12.17
N ARG A 78 -0.90 -7.92 11.11
CA ARG A 78 -0.09 -7.41 9.98
C ARG A 78 -0.81 -6.33 9.20
N ARG A 79 -2.14 -6.46 9.03
CA ARG A 79 -2.98 -5.43 8.42
C ARG A 79 -2.99 -4.16 9.27
N ASP A 80 -3.16 -4.32 10.57
CA ASP A 80 -3.23 -3.17 11.48
C ASP A 80 -1.88 -2.44 11.53
N LEU A 81 -0.78 -3.19 11.46
CA LEU A 81 0.57 -2.65 11.38
C LEU A 81 0.80 -1.90 10.04
N ASP A 82 0.39 -2.47 8.92
CA ASP A 82 0.47 -1.83 7.59
C ASP A 82 -0.33 -0.53 7.56
N LEU A 83 -1.57 -0.55 8.04
CA LEU A 83 -2.43 0.64 8.13
C LEU A 83 -1.84 1.71 9.07
N PHE A 84 -1.23 1.31 10.18
CA PHE A 84 -0.57 2.24 11.10
C PHE A 84 0.61 2.94 10.41
N PHE A 85 1.52 2.17 9.81
CA PHE A 85 2.67 2.73 9.09
C PHE A 85 2.26 3.58 7.89
N ALA A 86 1.25 3.18 7.14
CA ALA A 86 0.69 3.98 6.04
C ALA A 86 0.18 5.34 6.52
N LYS A 87 -0.57 5.37 7.65
CA LYS A 87 -1.07 6.62 8.24
C LYS A 87 0.06 7.51 8.75
N VAL A 88 1.04 6.94 9.48
CA VAL A 88 2.19 7.68 10.00
C VAL A 88 3.00 8.27 8.84
N SER A 89 3.30 7.48 7.82
CA SER A 89 4.01 7.95 6.63
C SER A 89 3.22 9.05 5.92
N PHE A 90 1.92 8.87 5.75
CA PHE A 90 1.06 9.88 5.13
C PHE A 90 1.11 11.22 5.87
N VAL A 91 0.97 11.22 7.20
CA VAL A 91 1.03 12.43 8.03
C VAL A 91 2.40 13.11 7.91
N ILE A 92 3.49 12.34 7.97
CA ILE A 92 4.85 12.87 7.85
C ILE A 92 5.05 13.52 6.47
N PHE A 93 4.72 12.81 5.38
CA PHE A 93 4.88 13.35 4.03
C PHE A 93 3.97 14.55 3.76
N LEU A 94 2.71 14.51 4.22
CA LEU A 94 1.78 15.64 4.08
C LEU A 94 2.28 16.89 4.83
N SER A 95 2.78 16.74 6.06
CA SER A 95 3.35 17.85 6.82
C SER A 95 4.55 18.47 6.11
N ASN A 96 5.42 17.63 5.55
CA ASN A 96 6.56 18.11 4.77
C ASN A 96 6.13 18.73 3.44
N ALA A 97 5.10 18.20 2.77
CA ALA A 97 4.55 18.79 1.57
C ALA A 97 4.04 20.23 1.83
N ILE A 98 3.29 20.44 2.91
CA ILE A 98 2.78 21.77 3.30
C ILE A 98 3.93 22.75 3.54
N TYR A 99 5.04 22.29 4.09
CA TYR A 99 6.18 23.15 4.44
C TYR A 99 7.13 23.42 3.27
N TYR A 100 7.46 22.40 2.48
CA TYR A 100 8.52 22.44 1.46
C TYR A 100 8.03 22.63 0.02
N LEU A 101 6.75 22.32 -0.31
CA LEU A 101 6.23 22.57 -1.65
C LEU A 101 6.00 24.07 -1.88
N ARG A 102 7.06 24.78 -2.24
CA ARG A 102 7.05 26.24 -2.50
C ARG A 102 7.21 26.57 -3.98
N TYR A 103 7.90 25.71 -4.73
CA TYR A 103 8.11 25.92 -6.16
C TYR A 103 6.82 25.64 -6.95
N PRO A 104 6.30 26.60 -7.77
CA PRO A 104 4.98 26.50 -8.38
C PRO A 104 4.68 25.20 -9.12
N PRO A 105 5.57 24.63 -9.95
CA PRO A 105 5.32 23.33 -10.58
C PRO A 105 5.09 22.20 -9.57
N TYR A 106 5.82 22.18 -8.46
CA TYR A 106 5.66 21.15 -7.41
C TYR A 106 4.39 21.36 -6.60
N VAL A 107 4.00 22.62 -6.38
CA VAL A 107 2.72 22.94 -5.73
C VAL A 107 1.56 22.39 -6.57
N ILE A 108 1.56 22.69 -7.88
CA ILE A 108 0.49 22.23 -8.78
C ILE A 108 0.46 20.71 -8.85
N THR A 109 1.61 20.07 -9.13
CA THR A 109 1.67 18.60 -9.27
C THR A 109 1.37 17.88 -7.96
N GLY A 110 1.93 18.33 -6.83
CA GLY A 110 1.72 17.68 -5.53
C GLY A 110 0.29 17.79 -5.04
N TYR A 111 -0.34 18.97 -5.10
CA TYR A 111 -1.74 19.05 -4.64
C TYR A 111 -2.73 18.41 -5.61
N SER A 112 -2.51 18.49 -6.93
CA SER A 112 -3.36 17.76 -7.88
C SER A 112 -3.17 16.23 -7.75
N GLY A 113 -1.94 15.79 -7.55
CA GLY A 113 -1.63 14.39 -7.32
C GLY A 113 -2.24 13.85 -6.02
N LEU A 114 -2.22 14.64 -4.95
CA LEU A 114 -2.89 14.29 -3.68
C LEU A 114 -4.40 14.07 -3.89
N ILE A 115 -5.08 14.93 -4.65
CA ILE A 115 -6.51 14.77 -4.95
C ILE A 115 -6.75 13.46 -5.70
N VAL A 116 -5.97 13.16 -6.74
CA VAL A 116 -6.08 11.93 -7.53
C VAL A 116 -5.76 10.70 -6.69
N LEU A 117 -4.75 10.80 -5.81
CA LEU A 117 -4.36 9.73 -4.87
C LEU A 117 -5.50 9.39 -3.90
N LEU A 118 -6.12 10.39 -3.29
CA LEU A 118 -7.27 10.20 -2.40
C LEU A 118 -8.48 9.62 -3.14
N TYR A 119 -8.69 10.02 -4.40
CA TYR A 119 -9.74 9.47 -5.25
C TYR A 119 -9.52 7.98 -5.54
N PHE A 120 -8.28 7.56 -5.89
CA PHE A 120 -7.99 6.13 -6.09
C PHE A 120 -8.07 5.31 -4.81
N TYR A 121 -7.67 5.89 -3.68
CA TYR A 121 -7.87 5.26 -2.38
C TYR A 121 -9.38 5.02 -2.11
N TYR A 122 -10.20 6.04 -2.32
CA TYR A 122 -11.66 5.93 -2.19
C TYR A 122 -12.25 4.87 -3.10
N LEU A 123 -11.87 4.85 -4.39
CA LEU A 123 -12.36 3.83 -5.32
C LEU A 123 -11.91 2.42 -4.93
N SER A 124 -10.67 2.29 -4.46
CA SER A 124 -10.16 1.01 -3.95
C SER A 124 -10.99 0.50 -2.77
N ASP A 125 -11.27 1.34 -1.78
CA ASP A 125 -12.08 0.97 -0.61
C ASP A 125 -13.53 0.65 -0.99
N LYS A 126 -14.14 1.47 -1.85
CA LYS A 126 -15.50 1.26 -2.36
C LYS A 126 -15.63 -0.11 -3.04
N TYR A 127 -14.79 -0.39 -4.05
CA TYR A 127 -14.86 -1.65 -4.79
C TYR A 127 -14.44 -2.86 -3.96
N LEU A 128 -13.58 -2.68 -2.95
CA LEU A 128 -13.28 -3.74 -1.99
C LEU A 128 -14.53 -4.14 -1.19
N LYS A 129 -15.31 -3.16 -0.71
CA LYS A 129 -16.57 -3.39 0.02
C LYS A 129 -17.64 -4.06 -0.87
N GLU A 130 -17.63 -3.74 -2.16
CA GLU A 130 -18.52 -4.36 -3.16
C GLU A 130 -18.03 -5.75 -3.64
N HIS A 131 -16.94 -6.29 -3.06
CA HIS A 131 -16.29 -7.54 -3.47
C HIS A 131 -15.91 -7.58 -4.97
N ASN A 132 -15.73 -6.43 -5.59
CA ASN A 132 -15.38 -6.31 -6.99
C ASN A 132 -13.86 -6.37 -7.18
N THR A 133 -13.35 -7.28 -7.99
CA THR A 133 -11.91 -7.50 -8.21
C THR A 133 -11.15 -6.28 -8.78
N VAL A 134 -11.87 -5.30 -9.32
CA VAL A 134 -11.29 -4.06 -9.85
C VAL A 134 -10.61 -3.21 -8.77
N TRP A 135 -10.99 -3.35 -7.48
CA TRP A 135 -10.36 -2.65 -6.38
C TRP A 135 -8.82 -2.78 -6.36
N CYS A 136 -8.31 -3.95 -6.74
CA CYS A 136 -6.86 -4.22 -6.79
C CYS A 136 -6.14 -3.32 -7.80
N LYS A 137 -6.77 -2.97 -8.92
CA LYS A 137 -6.21 -2.05 -9.92
C LYS A 137 -6.11 -0.63 -9.35
N TYR A 138 -7.14 -0.15 -8.66
CA TYR A 138 -7.12 1.16 -8.03
C TYR A 138 -6.11 1.24 -6.89
N HIS A 139 -5.98 0.16 -6.11
CA HIS A 139 -4.97 0.10 -5.06
C HIS A 139 -3.54 0.08 -5.62
N PHE A 140 -3.32 -0.63 -6.73
CA PHE A 140 -2.05 -0.59 -7.44
C PHE A 140 -1.71 0.83 -7.93
N LEU A 141 -2.67 1.51 -8.58
CA LEU A 141 -2.51 2.91 -9.02
C LEU A 141 -2.27 3.86 -7.85
N PHE A 142 -2.94 3.62 -6.72
CA PHE A 142 -2.67 4.35 -5.48
C PHE A 142 -1.20 4.22 -5.05
N HIS A 143 -0.62 3.00 -5.07
CA HIS A 143 0.80 2.80 -4.73
C HIS A 143 1.74 3.53 -5.71
N VAL A 144 1.45 3.50 -7.01
CA VAL A 144 2.24 4.20 -8.04
C VAL A 144 2.23 5.70 -7.80
N LEU A 145 1.06 6.29 -7.61
CA LEU A 145 0.91 7.72 -7.34
C LEU A 145 1.55 8.11 -6.02
N LEU A 146 1.34 7.32 -4.96
CA LEU A 146 1.94 7.60 -3.66
C LEU A 146 3.47 7.61 -3.76
N THR A 147 4.06 6.68 -4.50
CA THR A 147 5.50 6.66 -4.76
C THR A 147 5.97 7.92 -5.47
N TYR A 148 5.23 8.38 -6.47
CA TYR A 148 5.52 9.60 -7.21
C TYR A 148 5.44 10.85 -6.32
N GLU A 149 4.39 10.97 -5.51
CA GLU A 149 4.22 12.07 -4.56
C GLU A 149 5.36 12.11 -3.51
N GLN A 150 5.74 10.96 -2.98
CA GLN A 150 6.86 10.85 -2.05
C GLN A 150 8.16 11.32 -2.69
N PHE A 151 8.39 10.99 -3.97
CA PHE A 151 9.56 11.44 -4.70
C PHE A 151 9.57 12.98 -4.88
N ILE A 152 8.44 13.57 -5.28
CA ILE A 152 8.29 15.04 -5.42
C ILE A 152 8.59 15.75 -4.09
N ILE A 153 8.04 15.23 -2.98
CA ILE A 153 8.23 15.85 -1.66
C ILE A 153 9.70 15.77 -1.24
N ILE A 154 10.36 14.63 -1.42
CA ILE A 154 11.80 14.47 -1.12
C ILE A 154 12.64 15.44 -1.99
N ASP A 155 12.35 15.52 -3.29
CA ASP A 155 13.05 16.44 -4.19
C ASP A 155 12.82 17.91 -3.82
N SER A 156 11.61 18.26 -3.35
CA SER A 156 11.32 19.61 -2.87
C SER A 156 12.08 19.96 -1.58
N ILE A 157 12.27 19.01 -0.67
CA ILE A 157 13.08 19.18 0.55
C ILE A 157 14.55 19.51 0.18
N LEU A 158 15.06 18.88 -0.86
CA LEU A 158 16.45 19.07 -1.30
C LEU A 158 16.70 20.41 -2.00
N LYS A 159 15.65 21.04 -2.52
CA LYS A 159 15.72 22.32 -3.23
C LYS A 159 15.43 23.52 -2.35
N TYR A 160 15.00 23.28 -1.10
CA TYR A 160 14.73 24.30 -0.11
C TYR A 160 15.98 24.66 0.66
#